data_3bc017a2855fa36232ba6fdd88d2d3a1
#
_entry.id   3bc017a2855fa36232ba6fdd88d2d3a1
#
_cell.length_a   1.000
_cell.length_b   1.000
_cell.length_c   1.000
_cell.angle_alpha   90.00
_cell.angle_beta   90.00
_cell.angle_gamma   90.00
#
_symmetry.space_group_name_H-M   'P 1'
#
loop_
_entity.id
_entity.type
_entity.pdbx_description
1 polymer ?
#
loop_
_entity_poly.entity_id
_entity_poly.type
_entity_poly.pdbx_seq_one_letter_code
_entity_poly.pdbx_strand_id
1 'polypeptide(L)'
;MNGKAVNAIRSFPGEGIKVWGARTMDGNSLDWRYINVRRTMIFLEESIKNAARAYVFEPNVVNTWVNMRSMIDGFLRGVWKRGGLAGTSPEDAYSIHIGLGDTMTPKDILELSLIHI
;
A
#
# COMPACT_ATOMS: atom_id res chain seq x y z
N MET A 1 19.05 -2.66 -19.56
CA MET A 1 18.11 -3.79 -19.71
C MET A 1 16.67 -3.31 -19.61
N ASN A 2 16.31 -2.38 -20.48
CA ASN A 2 14.97 -1.79 -20.47
C ASN A 2 13.92 -2.85 -20.85
N GLY A 3 12.86 -2.93 -20.08
CA GLY A 3 11.71 -3.78 -20.34
C GLY A 3 11.90 -5.26 -20.08
N LYS A 4 13.00 -5.68 -19.47
CA LYS A 4 13.25 -7.09 -19.18
C LYS A 4 13.08 -7.39 -17.69
N ALA A 5 12.40 -8.49 -17.39
CA ALA A 5 12.18 -9.01 -16.04
C ALA A 5 13.28 -10.04 -15.69
N VAL A 6 14.55 -9.61 -15.73
CA VAL A 6 15.69 -10.50 -15.52
C VAL A 6 16.44 -10.06 -14.27
N ASN A 7 16.73 -11.05 -13.41
CA ASN A 7 17.60 -10.89 -12.25
C ASN A 7 18.79 -11.82 -12.40
N ALA A 8 19.95 -11.43 -11.89
CA ALA A 8 21.15 -12.22 -11.88
C ALA A 8 21.54 -12.57 -10.45
N ILE A 9 22.02 -13.79 -10.24
CA ILE A 9 22.66 -14.18 -8.98
C ILE A 9 24.15 -14.18 -9.26
N ARG A 10 24.91 -13.33 -8.57
CA ARG A 10 26.28 -13.05 -8.90
C ARG A 10 27.14 -12.84 -7.66
N SER A 11 28.41 -13.24 -7.73
CA SER A 11 29.39 -12.95 -6.70
C SER A 11 30.04 -11.59 -6.94
N PHE A 12 30.18 -10.83 -5.87
CA PHE A 12 30.86 -9.52 -5.88
C PHE A 12 32.08 -9.58 -4.93
N PRO A 13 33.25 -9.11 -5.37
CA PRO A 13 34.45 -9.11 -4.52
C PRO A 13 34.19 -8.34 -3.20
N GLY A 14 34.48 -9.01 -2.06
CA GLY A 14 34.30 -8.39 -0.73
C GLY A 14 32.87 -8.32 -0.23
N GLU A 15 31.89 -8.67 -1.03
CA GLU A 15 30.45 -8.54 -0.67
C GLU A 15 29.69 -9.87 -0.70
N GLY A 16 30.28 -10.92 -1.29
CA GLY A 16 29.65 -12.22 -1.40
C GLY A 16 28.67 -12.35 -2.57
N ILE A 17 27.80 -13.36 -2.49
CA ILE A 17 26.83 -13.65 -3.54
C ILE A 17 25.56 -12.79 -3.32
N LYS A 18 25.12 -12.11 -4.37
CA LYS A 18 23.94 -11.24 -4.32
C LYS A 18 22.98 -11.48 -5.47
N VAL A 19 21.70 -11.24 -5.21
CA VAL A 19 20.69 -11.13 -6.25
C VAL A 19 20.76 -9.73 -6.81
N TRP A 20 21.04 -9.62 -8.09
CA TRP A 20 21.26 -8.33 -8.77
C TRP A 20 20.12 -8.05 -9.73
N GLY A 21 19.54 -6.85 -9.64
CA GLY A 21 18.43 -6.42 -10.49
C GLY A 21 17.13 -6.19 -9.74
N ALA A 22 16.76 -7.09 -8.82
CA ALA A 22 15.57 -6.99 -7.97
C ALA A 22 14.30 -6.59 -8.74
N ARG A 23 14.03 -7.26 -9.87
CA ARG A 23 12.89 -6.99 -10.75
C ARG A 23 11.83 -8.06 -10.64
N THR A 24 10.56 -7.65 -10.80
CA THR A 24 9.41 -8.56 -10.91
C THR A 24 9.26 -9.05 -12.34
N MET A 25 8.30 -9.95 -12.56
CA MET A 25 7.95 -10.41 -13.91
C MET A 25 7.33 -9.31 -14.78
N ASP A 26 6.85 -8.23 -14.19
CA ASP A 26 6.29 -7.07 -14.89
C ASP A 26 7.38 -6.03 -15.21
N GLY A 27 8.33 -6.41 -16.05
CA GLY A 27 9.50 -5.59 -16.36
C GLY A 27 9.23 -4.32 -17.14
N ASN A 28 8.06 -4.20 -17.76
CA ASN A 28 7.68 -3.03 -18.56
C ASN A 28 6.91 -1.96 -17.77
N SER A 29 6.40 -2.30 -16.58
CA SER A 29 5.68 -1.35 -15.72
C SER A 29 6.64 -0.41 -15.01
N LEU A 30 6.35 0.88 -15.01
CA LEU A 30 7.10 1.85 -14.23
C LEU A 30 6.81 1.72 -12.74
N ASP A 31 5.62 1.23 -12.38
CA ASP A 31 5.17 1.14 -10.98
C ASP A 31 5.56 -0.17 -10.31
N TRP A 32 5.52 -1.28 -11.04
CA TRP A 32 5.59 -2.62 -10.47
C TRP A 32 6.83 -3.42 -10.85
N ARG A 33 7.78 -2.83 -11.54
CA ARG A 33 8.95 -3.56 -12.04
C ARG A 33 9.97 -3.97 -10.98
N TYR A 34 9.95 -3.33 -9.81
CA TYR A 34 10.89 -3.63 -8.72
C TYR A 34 10.26 -4.42 -7.59
N ILE A 35 11.02 -5.38 -7.05
CA ILE A 35 10.58 -6.26 -5.96
C ILE A 35 10.27 -5.48 -4.69
N ASN A 36 11.09 -4.47 -4.34
CA ASN A 36 10.87 -3.69 -3.12
C ASN A 36 9.50 -2.98 -3.13
N VAL A 37 9.08 -2.44 -4.27
CA VAL A 37 7.78 -1.80 -4.41
C VAL A 37 6.66 -2.82 -4.21
N ARG A 38 6.74 -3.96 -4.88
CA ARG A 38 5.72 -5.01 -4.79
C ARG A 38 5.62 -5.58 -3.38
N ARG A 39 6.75 -5.82 -2.73
CA ARG A 39 6.79 -6.31 -1.34
C ARG A 39 6.17 -5.31 -0.37
N THR A 40 6.50 -4.04 -0.51
CA THR A 40 5.92 -2.97 0.32
C THR A 40 4.41 -2.91 0.14
N MET A 41 3.92 -2.98 -1.09
CA MET A 41 2.48 -2.94 -1.36
C MET A 41 1.74 -4.14 -0.77
N ILE A 42 2.29 -5.34 -0.86
CA ILE A 42 1.71 -6.54 -0.23
C ILE A 42 1.62 -6.36 1.28
N PHE A 43 2.68 -5.86 1.90
CA PHE A 43 2.70 -5.61 3.35
C PHE A 43 1.64 -4.59 3.76
N LEU A 44 1.55 -3.47 3.04
CA LEU A 44 0.57 -2.43 3.33
C LEU A 44 -0.87 -2.93 3.15
N GLU A 45 -1.14 -3.61 2.05
CA GLU A 45 -2.48 -4.15 1.76
C GLU A 45 -2.93 -5.14 2.83
N GLU A 46 -2.09 -6.08 3.21
CA GLU A 46 -2.43 -7.10 4.19
C GLU A 46 -2.58 -6.50 5.59
N SER A 47 -1.72 -5.57 5.96
CA SER A 47 -1.78 -4.91 7.27
C SER A 47 -3.04 -4.06 7.42
N ILE A 48 -3.39 -3.29 6.40
CA ILE A 48 -4.61 -2.47 6.40
C ILE A 48 -5.85 -3.36 6.40
N LYS A 49 -5.84 -4.42 5.62
CA LYS A 49 -6.94 -5.40 5.59
C LYS A 49 -7.18 -6.00 6.97
N ASN A 50 -6.14 -6.42 7.65
CA ASN A 50 -6.25 -7.01 8.99
C ASN A 50 -6.74 -6.00 10.02
N ALA A 51 -6.26 -4.77 9.97
CA ALA A 51 -6.73 -3.70 10.83
C ALA A 51 -8.18 -3.33 10.56
N ALA A 52 -8.61 -3.33 9.30
CA ALA A 52 -9.98 -3.02 8.90
C ALA A 52 -11.00 -4.04 9.41
N ARG A 53 -10.58 -5.26 9.76
CA ARG A 53 -11.47 -6.27 10.33
C ARG A 53 -12.13 -5.81 11.63
N ALA A 54 -11.51 -4.91 12.37
CA ALA A 54 -12.10 -4.35 13.58
C ALA A 54 -13.38 -3.55 13.31
N TYR A 55 -13.60 -3.14 12.07
CA TYR A 55 -14.73 -2.31 11.66
C TYR A 55 -15.83 -3.10 10.93
N VAL A 56 -15.74 -4.43 10.87
CA VAL A 56 -16.68 -5.28 10.09
C VAL A 56 -18.13 -5.11 10.55
N PHE A 57 -18.36 -4.95 11.86
CA PHE A 57 -19.70 -4.80 12.43
C PHE A 57 -20.05 -3.35 12.77
N GLU A 58 -19.20 -2.40 12.42
CA GLU A 58 -19.47 -0.98 12.64
C GLU A 58 -20.45 -0.44 11.60
N PRO A 59 -21.34 0.50 11.98
CA PRO A 59 -22.25 1.09 11.02
C PRO A 59 -21.49 1.94 9.98
N ASN A 60 -22.02 2.01 8.78
CA ASN A 60 -21.43 2.81 7.70
C ASN A 60 -21.83 4.27 7.83
N VAL A 61 -21.23 4.97 8.77
CA VAL A 61 -21.48 6.37 9.10
C VAL A 61 -20.18 7.16 9.16
N VAL A 62 -20.30 8.49 9.19
CA VAL A 62 -19.14 9.40 9.16
C VAL A 62 -18.13 9.13 10.27
N ASN A 63 -18.59 8.84 11.48
CA ASN A 63 -17.70 8.55 12.61
C ASN A 63 -16.81 7.32 12.31
N THR A 64 -17.38 6.28 11.73
CA THR A 64 -16.63 5.08 11.33
C THR A 64 -15.60 5.43 10.27
N TRP A 65 -15.95 6.23 9.27
CA TRP A 65 -15.03 6.67 8.22
C TRP A 65 -13.85 7.45 8.78
N VAL A 66 -14.12 8.39 9.69
CA VAL A 66 -13.08 9.20 10.34
C VAL A 66 -12.15 8.33 11.17
N ASN A 67 -12.69 7.42 11.97
CA ASN A 67 -11.89 6.52 12.81
C ASN A 67 -11.00 5.59 11.97
N MET A 68 -11.56 5.02 10.91
CA MET A 68 -10.81 4.15 10.00
C MET A 68 -9.71 4.93 9.28
N ARG A 69 -10.04 6.13 8.79
CA ARG A 69 -9.06 7.02 8.14
C ARG A 69 -7.91 7.36 9.08
N SER A 70 -8.21 7.71 10.33
CA SER A 70 -7.19 8.03 11.33
C SER A 70 -6.29 6.84 11.64
N MET A 71 -6.85 5.64 11.73
CA MET A 71 -6.10 4.41 11.94
C MET A 71 -5.14 4.14 10.78
N ILE A 72 -5.63 4.23 9.55
CA ILE A 72 -4.81 4.02 8.34
C ILE A 72 -3.73 5.10 8.24
N ASP A 73 -4.08 6.36 8.48
CA ASP A 73 -3.14 7.47 8.47
C ASP A 73 -2.01 7.26 9.48
N GLY A 74 -2.34 6.87 10.70
CA GLY A 74 -1.34 6.60 11.74
C GLY A 74 -0.39 5.48 11.35
N PHE A 75 -0.91 4.41 10.75
CA PHE A 75 -0.10 3.30 10.26
C PHE A 75 0.84 3.73 9.13
N LEU A 76 0.33 4.40 8.10
CA LEU A 76 1.11 4.85 6.95
C LEU A 76 2.14 5.91 7.33
N ARG A 77 1.78 6.81 8.25
CA ARG A 77 2.71 7.81 8.79
C ARG A 77 3.87 7.13 9.54
N GLY A 78 3.60 6.08 10.30
CA GLY A 78 4.62 5.28 10.97
C GLY A 78 5.56 4.61 9.97
N VAL A 79 5.03 4.04 8.89
CA VAL A 79 5.83 3.45 7.82
C VAL A 79 6.69 4.51 7.12
N TRP A 80 6.12 5.68 6.85
CA TRP A 80 6.85 6.80 6.24
C TRP A 80 8.00 7.27 7.14
N LYS A 81 7.77 7.44 8.44
CA LYS A 81 8.82 7.84 9.39
C LYS A 81 9.97 6.86 9.47
N ARG A 82 9.71 5.57 9.25
CA ARG A 82 10.75 4.53 9.22
C ARG A 82 11.44 4.42 7.87
N GLY A 83 11.11 5.28 6.92
CA GLY A 83 11.71 5.31 5.59
C GLY A 83 11.11 4.32 4.59
N GLY A 84 9.96 3.71 4.91
CA GLY A 84 9.30 2.75 4.02
C GLY A 84 8.56 3.37 2.83
N LEU A 85 8.29 4.66 2.89
CA LEU A 85 7.61 5.39 1.82
C LEU A 85 8.41 6.63 1.44
N ALA A 86 8.43 6.97 0.15
CA ALA A 86 9.10 8.16 -0.35
C ALA A 86 8.27 9.42 -0.04
N GLY A 87 8.90 10.58 -0.12
CA GLY A 87 8.26 11.87 0.11
C GLY A 87 8.90 12.64 1.24
N THR A 88 8.86 13.97 1.13
CA THR A 88 9.42 14.87 2.14
C THR A 88 8.44 15.15 3.29
N SER A 89 7.15 14.88 3.06
CA SER A 89 6.09 15.02 4.05
C SER A 89 5.10 13.85 3.90
N PRO A 90 4.27 13.58 4.92
CA PRO A 90 3.23 12.54 4.79
C PRO A 90 2.28 12.78 3.64
N GLU A 91 1.93 14.03 3.36
CA GLU A 91 1.02 14.40 2.28
C GLU A 91 1.59 14.06 0.91
N ASP A 92 2.92 14.11 0.75
CA ASP A 92 3.59 13.75 -0.50
C ASP A 92 3.77 12.23 -0.65
N ALA A 93 3.80 11.50 0.48
CA ALA A 93 4.06 10.07 0.49
C ALA A 93 2.81 9.24 0.17
N TYR A 94 1.64 9.67 0.63
CA TYR A 94 0.40 8.93 0.47
C TYR A 94 -0.83 9.84 0.61
N SER A 95 -1.99 9.34 0.17
CA SER A 95 -3.27 9.97 0.41
C SER A 95 -4.32 8.92 0.74
N ILE A 96 -5.32 9.30 1.53
CA ILE A 96 -6.38 8.39 1.98
C ILE A 96 -7.73 9.00 1.64
N HIS A 97 -8.56 8.22 0.94
CA HIS A 97 -9.90 8.62 0.54
C HIS A 97 -10.90 7.57 1.02
N ILE A 98 -11.73 7.96 1.98
CA ILE A 98 -12.81 7.11 2.50
C ILE A 98 -14.05 7.98 2.64
N GLY A 99 -15.17 7.53 2.14
CA GLY A 99 -16.43 8.19 2.35
C GLY A 99 -17.32 8.26 1.13
N LEU A 100 -18.45 8.93 1.32
CA LEU A 100 -19.42 9.14 0.26
C LEU A 100 -18.83 9.98 -0.87
N GLY A 101 -18.94 9.49 -2.09
CA GLY A 101 -18.38 10.15 -3.27
C GLY A 101 -16.94 9.76 -3.57
N ASP A 102 -16.18 9.24 -2.60
CA ASP A 102 -14.81 8.78 -2.80
C ASP A 102 -14.74 7.28 -3.06
N THR A 103 -15.17 6.48 -2.07
CA THR A 103 -15.10 5.02 -2.15
C THR A 103 -16.45 4.34 -2.08
N MET A 104 -17.52 5.09 -1.86
CA MET A 104 -18.88 4.54 -1.79
C MET A 104 -19.92 5.49 -2.37
N THR A 105 -21.05 4.90 -2.77
CA THR A 105 -22.20 5.60 -3.30
C THR A 105 -23.30 5.70 -2.23
N PRO A 106 -24.36 6.52 -2.45
CA PRO A 106 -25.51 6.51 -1.53
C PRO A 106 -26.13 5.12 -1.36
N LYS A 107 -26.09 4.28 -2.38
CA LYS A 107 -26.57 2.90 -2.32
C LYS A 107 -25.76 2.08 -1.31
N ASP A 108 -24.44 2.26 -1.26
CA ASP A 108 -23.57 1.55 -0.34
C ASP A 108 -23.90 1.87 1.12
N ILE A 109 -24.25 3.13 1.41
CA ILE A 109 -24.69 3.54 2.74
C ILE A 109 -25.99 2.82 3.11
N LEU A 110 -26.95 2.74 2.18
CA LEU A 110 -28.20 2.02 2.40
C LEU A 110 -27.98 0.52 2.63
N GLU A 111 -26.98 -0.06 1.97
CA GLU A 111 -26.63 -1.47 2.11
C GLU A 111 -25.64 -1.72 3.25
N LEU A 112 -25.25 -0.67 3.99
CA LEU A 112 -24.26 -0.71 5.07
C LEU A 112 -22.88 -1.18 4.60
N SER A 113 -22.58 -1.03 3.32
CA SER A 113 -21.28 -1.33 2.74
C SER A 113 -20.31 -0.18 3.00
N LEU A 114 -19.13 -0.48 3.50
CA LEU A 114 -18.17 0.56 3.89
C LEU A 114 -17.16 0.86 2.77
N ILE A 115 -16.61 -0.16 2.14
CA ILE A 115 -15.52 -0.03 1.19
C ILE A 115 -15.79 -0.89 -0.04
N HIS A 116 -15.63 -0.29 -1.23
CA HIS A 116 -15.51 -1.00 -2.50
C HIS A 116 -14.05 -1.00 -2.92
N ILE A 117 -13.51 -2.18 -3.02
CA ILE A 117 -12.12 -2.39 -3.41
C ILE A 117 -12.07 -3.01 -4.79
#